data_d5b2e53157729e086801ffadc619e616
#
_entry.id   d5b2e53157729e086801ffadc619e616
#
_cell.length_a   1.000
_cell.length_b   1.000
_cell.length_c   1.000
_cell.angle_alpha   90.00
_cell.angle_beta   90.00
_cell.angle_gamma   90.00
#
_symmetry.space_group_name_H-M   'P 1'
#
loop_
_entity.id
_entity.type
_entity.pdbx_description
1 polymer ?
#
loop_
_entity_poly.entity_id
_entity_poly.type
_entity_poly.pdbx_seq_one_letter_code
_entity_poly.pdbx_strand_id
1 'polypeptide(L)'
;MAAGTWASGGNLNTGRHQAAASGTQTATSMFGGANAPGALLTATEKYNGTAWTTSPATLNTGRKDLGGVGTQDAAIAFGGDPAVTATEVFNGTAWTTSPATMNTGRKSMSSFGTSTAAVAAQGNTPPITANVEEWDGTSWSEETNVPESNGQGAGCGILTAGLIFGGYDTAANASSFEYDGTNWAAGGDLNTARWNLAGFGTQTSGMAFGGGDPSPVIGAYTENYNGSAWTEVADGATKRETAAGAGTAPAGIVMGGNPALVATEEFAAPATTSVAQEGQVWYNTTSTVLKGFAQAGTGAWASGGDVNTARTQCGSAGTQTAALLFLGESPYADKNRTEEYDGSTWTETNNANTARQAVAITIGTQTTAIAAGGTPGGALNEQYDGSCWAEGNNLNTPLYSRGAAGSSTAALAWGGTPPAQSINESWNGTSWSEVNNINTARFKCNGAGTQTAAVTAGGQAPAFQAITETWDGTSWTEVGNLNAVATEYSSANAGSSTAWGVFGGARPGVSAACEEWNGTSWSAVASMATARQAVGGGGTTLAGLASCSNCLLYTSPSPRDRQKS
;
A
#
# COMPACT_ATOMS: atom_id res chain seq x y z
N MET A 1 2.74 -19.56 12.40
CA MET A 1 1.87 -19.01 11.31
C MET A 1 1.24 -20.19 10.57
N ALA A 2 0.02 -20.09 10.10
CA ALA A 2 -0.58 -21.15 9.29
C ALA A 2 0.17 -21.19 7.93
N ALA A 3 0.44 -22.40 7.46
CA ALA A 3 1.50 -22.68 6.49
C ALA A 3 1.20 -22.33 5.01
N GLY A 4 0.16 -21.59 4.67
CA GLY A 4 -0.24 -21.40 3.26
C GLY A 4 -0.70 -22.70 2.59
N THR A 5 -1.14 -22.60 1.36
CA THR A 5 -1.53 -23.78 0.57
C THR A 5 -1.09 -23.61 -0.89
N TRP A 6 -0.67 -24.72 -1.49
CA TRP A 6 -0.45 -24.84 -2.91
C TRP A 6 -1.64 -25.52 -3.57
N ALA A 7 -2.07 -25.00 -4.69
CA ALA A 7 -3.11 -25.59 -5.53
C ALA A 7 -2.60 -25.74 -6.96
N SER A 8 -3.08 -26.75 -7.69
CA SER A 8 -2.75 -26.90 -9.10
C SER A 8 -3.40 -25.79 -9.91
N GLY A 9 -2.62 -25.07 -10.69
CA GLY A 9 -3.08 -24.17 -11.74
C GLY A 9 -3.26 -24.86 -13.09
N GLY A 10 -3.62 -24.09 -14.12
CA GLY A 10 -3.65 -24.60 -15.50
C GLY A 10 -2.26 -24.99 -15.99
N ASN A 11 -2.15 -26.07 -16.74
CA ASN A 11 -0.87 -26.54 -17.28
C ASN A 11 -0.36 -25.66 -18.44
N LEU A 12 0.97 -25.49 -18.52
CA LEU A 12 1.65 -24.96 -19.72
C LEU A 12 1.30 -25.80 -20.97
N ASN A 13 1.22 -25.14 -22.12
CA ASN A 13 1.05 -25.83 -23.39
C ASN A 13 2.32 -26.58 -23.78
N THR A 14 3.49 -26.08 -23.39
CA THR A 14 4.79 -26.72 -23.65
C THR A 14 5.58 -26.87 -22.36
N GLY A 15 5.89 -28.11 -21.97
CA GLY A 15 6.74 -28.40 -20.81
C GLY A 15 8.14 -27.83 -21.00
N ARG A 16 8.64 -27.08 -20.00
CA ARG A 16 9.93 -26.40 -20.06
C ARG A 16 10.58 -26.22 -18.69
N HIS A 17 11.89 -26.05 -18.71
CA HIS A 17 12.71 -25.73 -17.56
C HIS A 17 13.69 -24.59 -17.89
N GLN A 18 14.32 -23.98 -16.89
CA GLN A 18 15.30 -22.89 -17.07
C GLN A 18 14.75 -21.70 -17.90
N ALA A 19 13.46 -21.47 -17.80
CA ALA A 19 12.77 -20.35 -18.43
C ALA A 19 12.67 -19.16 -17.45
N ALA A 20 12.46 -17.98 -17.98
CA ALA A 20 12.12 -16.81 -17.17
C ALA A 20 10.60 -16.57 -17.15
N ALA A 21 10.15 -15.87 -16.12
CA ALA A 21 8.77 -15.45 -15.98
C ALA A 21 8.66 -14.00 -15.46
N SER A 22 7.50 -13.38 -15.73
CA SER A 22 7.18 -12.05 -15.25
C SER A 22 5.68 -11.90 -14.99
N GLY A 23 5.29 -11.05 -14.05
CA GLY A 23 3.88 -10.76 -13.76
C GLY A 23 3.42 -11.17 -12.36
N THR A 24 2.11 -11.38 -12.24
CA THR A 24 1.42 -11.74 -11.00
C THR A 24 0.86 -13.17 -11.09
N GLN A 25 0.36 -13.71 -9.97
CA GLN A 25 -0.26 -15.05 -9.95
C GLN A 25 -1.33 -15.23 -11.03
N THR A 26 -2.16 -14.24 -11.26
CA THR A 26 -3.29 -14.32 -12.20
C THR A 26 -3.00 -13.70 -13.58
N ALA A 27 -1.84 -13.11 -13.76
CA ALA A 27 -1.42 -12.50 -15.03
C ALA A 27 0.10 -12.64 -15.18
N THR A 28 0.55 -13.85 -15.58
CA THR A 28 1.96 -14.21 -15.73
C THR A 28 2.30 -14.47 -17.19
N SER A 29 3.48 -14.06 -17.62
CA SER A 29 4.11 -14.57 -18.84
C SER A 29 5.32 -15.42 -18.51
N MET A 30 5.51 -16.51 -19.27
CA MET A 30 6.68 -17.38 -19.21
C MET A 30 7.30 -17.47 -20.62
N PHE A 31 8.62 -17.28 -20.72
CA PHE A 31 9.29 -17.19 -22.00
C PHE A 31 10.67 -17.86 -21.99
N GLY A 32 11.10 -18.35 -23.15
CA GLY A 32 12.36 -19.07 -23.29
C GLY A 32 12.37 -20.44 -22.59
N GLY A 33 13.54 -20.83 -22.13
CA GLY A 33 13.79 -22.11 -21.49
C GLY A 33 14.17 -23.22 -22.50
N ALA A 34 14.16 -24.44 -22.02
CA ALA A 34 14.38 -25.64 -22.85
C ALA A 34 13.30 -26.68 -22.58
N ASN A 35 12.93 -27.46 -23.62
CA ASN A 35 12.04 -28.60 -23.46
C ASN A 35 12.85 -29.89 -23.24
N ALA A 36 12.19 -31.01 -23.03
CA ALA A 36 12.80 -32.34 -23.19
C ALA A 36 12.74 -32.76 -24.69
N PRO A 37 13.84 -32.98 -25.37
CA PRO A 37 15.18 -33.36 -24.92
C PRO A 37 16.23 -32.23 -24.83
N GLY A 38 15.87 -31.00 -24.60
CA GLY A 38 16.82 -29.89 -24.36
C GLY A 38 16.89 -28.87 -25.50
N ALA A 39 15.91 -28.84 -26.41
CA ALA A 39 15.82 -27.80 -27.44
C ALA A 39 15.46 -26.45 -26.80
N LEU A 40 16.23 -25.44 -27.18
CA LEU A 40 16.00 -24.07 -26.73
C LEU A 40 14.70 -23.51 -27.30
N LEU A 41 13.90 -22.86 -26.47
CA LEU A 41 12.60 -22.33 -26.84
C LEU A 41 12.65 -20.82 -27.03
N THR A 42 11.90 -20.35 -28.02
CA THR A 42 11.57 -18.90 -28.20
C THR A 42 10.16 -18.59 -27.70
N ALA A 43 9.33 -19.60 -27.49
CA ALA A 43 7.90 -19.45 -27.19
C ALA A 43 7.65 -18.66 -25.90
N THR A 44 6.64 -17.78 -25.97
CA THR A 44 6.05 -17.11 -24.83
C THR A 44 4.65 -17.66 -24.57
N GLU A 45 4.33 -17.96 -23.33
CA GLU A 45 2.99 -18.34 -22.90
C GLU A 45 2.48 -17.35 -21.86
N LYS A 46 1.19 -17.01 -21.90
CA LYS A 46 0.52 -16.10 -20.97
C LYS A 46 -0.54 -16.82 -20.16
N TYR A 47 -0.53 -16.60 -18.85
CA TYR A 47 -1.50 -17.13 -17.89
C TYR A 47 -2.54 -16.09 -17.53
N ASN A 48 -3.81 -16.46 -17.50
CA ASN A 48 -4.93 -15.56 -17.17
C ASN A 48 -5.56 -15.84 -15.79
N GLY A 49 -4.87 -16.57 -14.92
CA GLY A 49 -5.39 -17.02 -13.62
C GLY A 49 -6.14 -18.35 -13.67
N THR A 50 -6.28 -18.97 -14.86
CA THR A 50 -6.96 -20.26 -15.03
C THR A 50 -6.26 -21.14 -16.05
N ALA A 51 -5.83 -20.58 -17.16
CA ALA A 51 -5.25 -21.32 -18.27
C ALA A 51 -4.09 -20.58 -18.93
N TRP A 52 -3.17 -21.34 -19.52
CA TRP A 52 -2.08 -20.82 -20.33
C TRP A 52 -2.49 -20.74 -21.80
N THR A 53 -2.10 -19.68 -22.44
CA THR A 53 -2.29 -19.45 -23.88
C THR A 53 -0.94 -19.15 -24.52
N THR A 54 -0.60 -19.85 -25.59
CA THR A 54 0.61 -19.56 -26.36
C THR A 54 0.47 -18.22 -27.06
N SER A 55 1.37 -17.29 -26.77
CA SER A 55 1.44 -16.00 -27.44
C SER A 55 2.00 -16.16 -28.86
N PRO A 56 1.52 -15.40 -29.85
CA PRO A 56 2.17 -15.36 -31.16
C PRO A 56 3.54 -14.66 -31.08
N ALA A 57 3.81 -13.87 -30.05
CA ALA A 57 5.09 -13.21 -29.82
C ALA A 57 6.11 -14.19 -29.25
N THR A 58 7.23 -14.32 -29.89
CA THR A 58 8.35 -15.19 -29.48
C THR A 58 9.61 -14.37 -29.28
N LEU A 59 10.51 -14.82 -28.41
CA LEU A 59 11.88 -14.30 -28.38
C LEU A 59 12.52 -14.44 -29.76
N ASN A 60 13.35 -13.50 -30.14
CA ASN A 60 14.07 -13.56 -31.41
C ASN A 60 15.14 -14.68 -31.40
N THR A 61 15.68 -14.98 -30.22
CA THR A 61 16.66 -16.04 -30.04
C THR A 61 16.26 -16.95 -28.87
N GLY A 62 16.14 -18.27 -29.15
CA GLY A 62 15.86 -19.30 -28.13
C GLY A 62 17.04 -19.41 -27.16
N ARG A 63 16.76 -19.34 -25.86
CA ARG A 63 17.76 -19.43 -24.77
C ARG A 63 17.14 -19.87 -23.48
N LYS A 64 17.96 -20.48 -22.64
CA LYS A 64 17.60 -20.92 -21.28
C LYS A 64 18.52 -20.28 -20.23
N ASP A 65 18.28 -20.48 -18.97
CA ASP A 65 19.04 -19.88 -17.87
C ASP A 65 19.16 -18.36 -17.97
N LEU A 66 18.16 -17.73 -18.56
CA LEU A 66 18.09 -16.29 -18.81
C LEU A 66 17.49 -15.56 -17.61
N GLY A 67 17.88 -14.30 -17.44
CA GLY A 67 17.17 -13.37 -16.56
C GLY A 67 15.90 -12.84 -17.23
N GLY A 68 14.86 -12.59 -16.44
CA GLY A 68 13.65 -11.98 -16.94
C GLY A 68 12.79 -11.41 -15.82
N VAL A 69 12.29 -10.18 -16.04
CA VAL A 69 11.49 -9.43 -15.07
C VAL A 69 10.43 -8.59 -15.76
N GLY A 70 9.48 -8.05 -15.00
CA GLY A 70 8.44 -7.15 -15.48
C GLY A 70 7.02 -7.62 -15.18
N THR A 71 6.10 -7.30 -16.08
CA THR A 71 4.70 -7.73 -16.02
C THR A 71 4.38 -8.69 -17.18
N GLN A 72 3.14 -9.20 -17.21
CA GLN A 72 2.69 -10.06 -18.32
C GLN A 72 2.80 -9.36 -19.70
N ASP A 73 2.57 -8.04 -19.73
CA ASP A 73 2.49 -7.26 -20.96
C ASP A 73 3.67 -6.28 -21.16
N ALA A 74 4.60 -6.22 -20.21
CA ALA A 74 5.82 -5.44 -20.31
C ALA A 74 6.95 -6.13 -19.58
N ALA A 75 7.81 -6.85 -20.32
CA ALA A 75 8.88 -7.66 -19.77
C ALA A 75 10.21 -7.43 -20.47
N ILE A 76 11.28 -7.79 -19.80
CA ILE A 76 12.64 -7.81 -20.37
C ILE A 76 13.25 -9.20 -20.17
N ALA A 77 13.96 -9.70 -21.20
CA ALA A 77 14.71 -10.94 -21.19
C ALA A 77 16.18 -10.64 -21.51
N PHE A 78 17.10 -11.11 -20.69
CA PHE A 78 18.52 -10.81 -20.84
C PHE A 78 19.43 -11.97 -20.47
N GLY A 79 20.64 -11.98 -21.04
CA GLY A 79 21.60 -13.06 -20.81
C GLY A 79 21.11 -14.43 -21.26
N GLY A 80 21.58 -15.48 -20.62
CA GLY A 80 21.16 -16.87 -20.83
C GLY A 80 22.23 -17.76 -21.42
N ASP A 81 21.89 -19.03 -21.62
CA ASP A 81 22.78 -20.06 -22.16
C ASP A 81 22.61 -20.21 -23.69
N PRO A 82 23.68 -20.12 -24.49
CA PRO A 82 25.06 -19.82 -24.11
C PRO A 82 25.18 -18.46 -23.42
N ALA A 83 26.23 -18.23 -22.61
CA ALA A 83 26.44 -16.97 -21.91
C ALA A 83 26.51 -15.80 -22.90
N VAL A 84 25.42 -15.06 -23.05
CA VAL A 84 25.25 -13.96 -24.01
C VAL A 84 24.94 -12.66 -23.30
N THR A 85 25.18 -11.54 -24.00
CA THR A 85 24.87 -10.19 -23.53
C THR A 85 23.51 -9.69 -24.03
N ALA A 86 22.84 -10.45 -24.89
CA ALA A 86 21.62 -10.03 -25.58
C ALA A 86 20.48 -9.65 -24.61
N THR A 87 19.82 -8.56 -24.94
CA THR A 87 18.63 -8.05 -24.27
C THR A 87 17.47 -7.97 -25.24
N GLU A 88 16.31 -8.46 -24.85
CA GLU A 88 15.06 -8.33 -25.60
C GLU A 88 13.97 -7.73 -24.71
N VAL A 89 13.18 -6.84 -25.26
CA VAL A 89 12.11 -6.12 -24.57
C VAL A 89 10.77 -6.52 -25.17
N PHE A 90 9.81 -6.85 -24.30
CA PHE A 90 8.44 -7.20 -24.64
C PHE A 90 7.49 -6.02 -24.38
N ASN A 91 6.69 -5.67 -25.38
CA ASN A 91 5.72 -4.57 -25.28
C ASN A 91 4.25 -5.03 -25.18
N GLY A 92 4.02 -6.30 -24.81
CA GLY A 92 2.70 -6.92 -24.75
C GLY A 92 2.28 -7.64 -26.03
N THR A 93 2.86 -7.28 -27.17
CA THR A 93 2.51 -7.85 -28.50
C THR A 93 3.70 -8.46 -29.25
N ALA A 94 4.91 -7.98 -29.02
CA ALA A 94 6.11 -8.44 -29.70
C ALA A 94 7.36 -8.32 -28.81
N TRP A 95 8.32 -9.23 -29.01
CA TRP A 95 9.67 -9.11 -28.50
C TRP A 95 10.54 -8.36 -29.49
N THR A 96 11.31 -7.39 -29.01
CA THR A 96 12.24 -6.60 -29.82
C THR A 96 13.63 -6.68 -29.21
N THR A 97 14.63 -7.05 -30.01
CA THR A 97 16.03 -7.03 -29.58
C THR A 97 16.46 -5.58 -29.33
N SER A 98 16.92 -5.30 -28.10
CA SER A 98 17.51 -4.01 -27.75
C SER A 98 18.89 -3.89 -28.39
N PRO A 99 19.27 -2.70 -28.89
CA PRO A 99 20.66 -2.44 -29.30
C PRO A 99 21.60 -2.39 -28.09
N ALA A 100 21.09 -2.07 -26.90
CA ALA A 100 21.85 -2.11 -25.66
C ALA A 100 21.91 -3.54 -25.11
N THR A 101 23.10 -3.98 -24.82
CA THR A 101 23.41 -5.32 -24.31
C THR A 101 24.02 -5.24 -22.92
N MET A 102 23.94 -6.30 -22.15
CA MET A 102 24.72 -6.41 -20.91
C MET A 102 26.22 -6.24 -21.21
N ASN A 103 26.96 -5.70 -20.26
CA ASN A 103 28.41 -5.53 -20.39
C ASN A 103 29.13 -6.90 -20.35
N THR A 104 28.61 -7.81 -19.53
CA THR A 104 29.16 -9.16 -19.37
C THR A 104 28.12 -10.22 -19.68
N GLY A 105 28.37 -11.05 -20.70
CA GLY A 105 27.50 -12.19 -21.02
C GLY A 105 27.52 -13.26 -19.93
N ARG A 106 26.37 -13.61 -19.39
CA ARG A 106 26.24 -14.56 -18.29
C ARG A 106 24.88 -15.27 -18.28
N LYS A 107 24.83 -16.38 -17.58
CA LYS A 107 23.66 -17.23 -17.42
C LYS A 107 23.42 -17.55 -15.94
N SER A 108 22.24 -18.10 -15.63
CA SER A 108 21.88 -18.56 -14.28
C SER A 108 22.08 -17.46 -13.23
N MET A 109 21.76 -16.23 -13.58
CA MET A 109 21.85 -15.07 -12.71
C MET A 109 20.59 -14.91 -11.87
N SER A 110 20.71 -14.32 -10.68
CA SER A 110 19.59 -13.79 -9.91
C SER A 110 19.11 -12.50 -10.56
N SER A 111 17.78 -12.35 -10.73
CA SER A 111 17.20 -11.17 -11.38
C SER A 111 15.95 -10.68 -10.68
N PHE A 112 15.77 -9.36 -10.64
CA PHE A 112 14.59 -8.71 -10.07
C PHE A 112 14.37 -7.31 -10.69
N GLY A 113 13.22 -6.70 -10.42
CA GLY A 113 12.88 -5.36 -10.92
C GLY A 113 11.71 -5.33 -11.88
N THR A 114 11.71 -4.34 -12.77
CA THR A 114 10.67 -4.11 -13.78
C THR A 114 11.27 -4.14 -15.20
N SER A 115 10.43 -4.06 -16.22
CA SER A 115 10.90 -3.99 -17.63
C SER A 115 11.71 -2.74 -17.95
N THR A 116 11.64 -1.70 -17.12
CA THR A 116 12.36 -0.43 -17.30
C THR A 116 13.37 -0.14 -16.19
N ALA A 117 13.47 -1.00 -15.18
CA ALA A 117 14.41 -0.85 -14.07
C ALA A 117 14.71 -2.26 -13.51
N ALA A 118 15.68 -2.96 -14.11
CA ALA A 118 15.99 -4.35 -13.79
C ALA A 118 17.41 -4.50 -13.26
N VAL A 119 17.61 -5.52 -12.44
CA VAL A 119 18.92 -5.91 -11.90
C VAL A 119 19.26 -7.32 -12.36
N ALA A 120 20.47 -7.48 -12.86
CA ALA A 120 21.13 -8.75 -13.13
C ALA A 120 22.30 -8.93 -12.15
N ALA A 121 22.14 -9.78 -11.15
CA ALA A 121 23.14 -10.01 -10.12
C ALA A 121 23.75 -11.40 -10.21
N GLN A 122 25.07 -11.48 -9.99
CA GLN A 122 25.81 -12.76 -9.96
C GLN A 122 25.72 -13.53 -11.31
N GLY A 123 25.78 -14.84 -11.27
CA GLY A 123 25.63 -15.72 -12.43
C GLY A 123 26.95 -16.36 -12.90
N ASN A 124 26.85 -17.11 -13.98
CA ASN A 124 27.96 -17.90 -14.51
C ASN A 124 28.46 -17.31 -15.84
N THR A 125 29.73 -16.89 -15.85
CA THR A 125 30.46 -16.38 -17.02
C THR A 125 31.55 -17.32 -17.53
N PRO A 126 31.64 -18.55 -17.12
CA PRO A 126 32.74 -19.28 -16.47
C PRO A 126 34.03 -18.49 -16.24
N PRO A 127 34.44 -18.19 -14.96
CA PRO A 127 33.86 -18.70 -13.72
C PRO A 127 32.59 -17.96 -13.26
N ILE A 128 31.99 -18.41 -12.16
CA ILE A 128 30.91 -17.74 -11.43
C ILE A 128 31.39 -16.36 -10.97
N THR A 129 30.49 -15.37 -11.00
CA THR A 129 30.82 -13.97 -10.73
C THR A 129 29.92 -13.34 -9.67
N ALA A 130 30.40 -12.27 -9.05
CA ALA A 130 29.62 -11.41 -8.16
C ALA A 130 29.09 -10.14 -8.86
N ASN A 131 29.34 -9.98 -10.16
CA ASN A 131 29.00 -8.76 -10.89
C ASN A 131 27.52 -8.45 -10.85
N VAL A 132 27.23 -7.15 -10.80
CA VAL A 132 25.88 -6.60 -10.86
C VAL A 132 25.78 -5.61 -12.01
N GLU A 133 24.73 -5.71 -12.78
CA GLU A 133 24.39 -4.74 -13.79
C GLU A 133 22.93 -4.29 -13.64
N GLU A 134 22.69 -3.01 -13.85
CA GLU A 134 21.36 -2.40 -13.82
C GLU A 134 20.92 -1.95 -15.20
N TRP A 135 19.65 -2.16 -15.49
CA TRP A 135 18.95 -1.69 -16.68
C TRP A 135 18.08 -0.49 -16.35
N ASP A 136 18.28 0.64 -17.04
CA ASP A 136 17.54 1.89 -16.87
C ASP A 136 16.36 2.07 -17.85
N GLY A 137 16.03 1.03 -18.62
CA GLY A 137 15.05 1.08 -19.71
C GLY A 137 15.69 1.30 -21.10
N THR A 138 16.97 1.69 -21.14
CA THR A 138 17.69 2.01 -22.37
C THR A 138 19.11 1.43 -22.45
N SER A 139 19.79 1.26 -21.32
CA SER A 139 21.18 0.80 -21.25
C SER A 139 21.45 0.00 -19.97
N TRP A 140 22.52 -0.80 -20.01
CA TRP A 140 23.05 -1.51 -18.85
C TRP A 140 24.27 -0.77 -18.28
N SER A 141 24.34 -0.62 -16.96
CA SER A 141 25.49 -0.09 -16.22
C SER A 141 25.98 -1.10 -15.20
N GLU A 142 27.30 -1.14 -14.97
CA GLU A 142 27.87 -1.92 -13.88
C GLU A 142 27.69 -1.18 -12.57
N GLU A 143 27.29 -1.93 -11.52
CA GLU A 143 27.02 -1.40 -10.20
C GLU A 143 27.81 -2.13 -9.12
N THR A 144 27.59 -1.79 -7.85
CA THR A 144 28.25 -2.41 -6.69
C THR A 144 28.03 -3.92 -6.70
N ASN A 145 29.09 -4.69 -6.71
CA ASN A 145 29.04 -6.14 -6.72
C ASN A 145 28.44 -6.72 -5.44
N VAL A 146 27.76 -7.86 -5.56
CA VAL A 146 27.37 -8.67 -4.40
C VAL A 146 28.60 -9.09 -3.61
N PRO A 147 28.56 -9.15 -2.25
CA PRO A 147 29.71 -9.58 -1.45
C PRO A 147 30.24 -11.01 -1.77
N GLU A 148 29.41 -11.86 -2.37
CA GLU A 148 29.75 -13.25 -2.72
C GLU A 148 29.53 -13.52 -4.23
N SER A 149 30.44 -14.28 -4.83
CA SER A 149 30.23 -14.84 -6.18
C SER A 149 29.30 -16.05 -6.10
N ASN A 150 28.26 -16.07 -6.91
CA ASN A 150 27.26 -17.15 -6.91
C ASN A 150 26.57 -17.27 -8.28
N GLY A 151 25.90 -18.38 -8.52
CA GLY A 151 25.03 -18.60 -9.67
C GLY A 151 23.87 -19.51 -9.29
N GLN A 152 22.86 -19.62 -10.18
CA GLN A 152 21.71 -20.49 -9.93
C GLN A 152 20.89 -20.13 -8.68
N GLY A 153 21.03 -18.90 -8.18
CA GLY A 153 20.19 -18.31 -7.16
C GLY A 153 18.89 -17.76 -7.74
N ALA A 154 18.04 -17.25 -6.89
CA ALA A 154 16.82 -16.55 -7.27
C ALA A 154 16.82 -15.11 -6.77
N GLY A 155 15.93 -14.27 -7.33
CA GLY A 155 15.75 -12.90 -6.90
C GLY A 155 14.30 -12.46 -6.95
N CYS A 156 13.97 -11.44 -6.16
CA CYS A 156 12.67 -10.76 -6.17
C CYS A 156 12.79 -9.30 -5.69
N GLY A 157 11.75 -8.53 -5.88
CA GLY A 157 11.70 -7.12 -5.50
C GLY A 157 11.81 -6.16 -6.67
N ILE A 158 12.20 -4.92 -6.36
CA ILE A 158 12.38 -3.82 -7.33
C ILE A 158 13.80 -3.25 -7.22
N LEU A 159 14.21 -2.41 -8.17
CA LEU A 159 15.55 -1.82 -8.24
C LEU A 159 16.06 -1.28 -6.89
N THR A 160 15.24 -0.53 -6.17
CA THR A 160 15.58 0.12 -4.91
C THR A 160 15.25 -0.70 -3.65
N ALA A 161 14.75 -1.92 -3.81
CA ALA A 161 14.41 -2.86 -2.75
C ALA A 161 14.40 -4.29 -3.30
N GLY A 162 15.59 -4.82 -3.56
CA GLY A 162 15.81 -6.14 -4.14
C GLY A 162 16.28 -7.16 -3.09
N LEU A 163 15.99 -8.43 -3.34
CA LEU A 163 16.43 -9.56 -2.54
C LEU A 163 16.92 -10.66 -3.47
N ILE A 164 18.13 -11.18 -3.22
CA ILE A 164 18.63 -12.41 -3.85
C ILE A 164 18.94 -13.44 -2.79
N PHE A 165 18.84 -14.73 -3.13
CA PHE A 165 19.00 -15.79 -2.16
C PHE A 165 19.31 -17.14 -2.81
N GLY A 166 19.97 -17.99 -2.01
CA GLY A 166 20.36 -19.33 -2.44
C GLY A 166 21.38 -19.33 -3.58
N GLY A 167 21.51 -20.45 -4.25
CA GLY A 167 22.38 -20.61 -5.39
C GLY A 167 23.51 -21.62 -5.15
N TYR A 168 24.51 -21.61 -6.02
CA TYR A 168 25.63 -22.55 -6.04
C TYR A 168 26.92 -21.86 -6.44
N ASP A 169 27.95 -22.10 -5.68
CA ASP A 169 29.31 -21.72 -6.06
C ASP A 169 30.22 -22.96 -6.14
N THR A 170 30.71 -23.46 -5.03
CA THR A 170 31.38 -24.75 -4.84
C THR A 170 30.49 -25.75 -4.09
N ALA A 171 29.44 -25.27 -3.48
CA ALA A 171 28.40 -26.01 -2.77
C ALA A 171 27.08 -25.23 -2.85
N ALA A 172 25.99 -25.87 -2.40
CA ALA A 172 24.71 -25.19 -2.22
C ALA A 172 24.86 -24.03 -1.23
N ASN A 173 24.22 -22.91 -1.54
CA ASN A 173 24.30 -21.70 -0.75
C ASN A 173 22.95 -21.38 -0.09
N ALA A 174 22.99 -20.87 1.14
CA ALA A 174 21.81 -20.40 1.87
C ALA A 174 21.77 -18.87 1.99
N SER A 175 22.87 -18.18 1.66
CA SER A 175 23.01 -16.73 1.84
C SER A 175 21.92 -15.95 1.13
N SER A 176 21.48 -14.88 1.77
CA SER A 176 20.59 -13.88 1.17
C SER A 176 21.23 -12.50 1.25
N PHE A 177 20.99 -11.69 0.23
CA PHE A 177 21.46 -10.30 0.21
C PHE A 177 20.32 -9.37 -0.20
N GLU A 178 20.21 -8.26 0.51
CA GLU A 178 19.28 -7.18 0.27
C GLU A 178 19.96 -6.04 -0.47
N TYR A 179 19.31 -5.49 -1.49
CA TYR A 179 19.78 -4.38 -2.30
C TYR A 179 18.92 -3.13 -2.08
N ASP A 180 19.55 -1.98 -1.83
CA ASP A 180 18.88 -0.70 -1.58
C ASP A 180 18.85 0.24 -2.80
N GLY A 181 19.32 -0.23 -3.96
CA GLY A 181 19.52 0.56 -5.16
C GLY A 181 20.95 1.08 -5.34
N THR A 182 21.86 0.75 -4.38
CA THR A 182 23.27 1.17 -4.43
C THR A 182 24.18 0.16 -3.76
N ASN A 183 23.77 -0.37 -2.61
CA ASN A 183 24.57 -1.24 -1.76
C ASN A 183 23.86 -2.55 -1.46
N TRP A 184 24.67 -3.56 -1.14
CA TRP A 184 24.20 -4.86 -0.68
C TRP A 184 24.41 -5.02 0.80
N ALA A 185 23.40 -5.50 1.52
CA ALA A 185 23.47 -5.90 2.91
C ALA A 185 23.14 -7.39 3.04
N ALA A 186 23.79 -8.09 3.98
CA ALA A 186 23.44 -9.46 4.28
C ALA A 186 22.04 -9.53 4.93
N GLY A 187 21.16 -10.36 4.40
CA GLY A 187 19.90 -10.75 5.00
C GLY A 187 20.03 -12.01 5.85
N GLY A 188 18.91 -12.53 6.35
CA GLY A 188 18.88 -13.85 6.99
C GLY A 188 19.01 -14.98 5.99
N ASP A 189 19.72 -16.03 6.34
CA ASP A 189 19.93 -17.19 5.46
C ASP A 189 18.70 -18.08 5.33
N LEU A 190 18.54 -18.75 4.17
CA LEU A 190 17.59 -19.85 3.98
C LEU A 190 17.83 -20.94 5.05
N ASN A 191 16.76 -21.57 5.53
CA ASN A 191 16.87 -22.69 6.45
C ASN A 191 17.55 -23.91 5.78
N THR A 192 17.38 -24.06 4.46
CA THR A 192 18.02 -25.11 3.68
C THR A 192 18.78 -24.52 2.50
N ALA A 193 20.10 -24.72 2.45
CA ALA A 193 20.95 -24.31 1.34
C ALA A 193 20.51 -25.01 0.04
N ARG A 194 20.26 -24.27 -1.04
CA ARG A 194 19.72 -24.80 -2.31
C ARG A 194 20.09 -23.94 -3.51
N TRP A 195 20.09 -24.56 -4.67
CA TRP A 195 20.32 -23.92 -5.96
C TRP A 195 19.18 -24.24 -6.94
N ASN A 196 19.11 -23.55 -8.07
CA ASN A 196 18.07 -23.73 -9.11
C ASN A 196 16.63 -23.56 -8.55
N LEU A 197 16.46 -22.71 -7.56
CA LEU A 197 15.18 -22.44 -6.92
C LEU A 197 14.42 -21.34 -7.68
N ALA A 198 13.11 -21.32 -7.55
CA ALA A 198 12.28 -20.22 -8.02
C ALA A 198 12.13 -19.17 -6.91
N GLY A 199 12.10 -17.89 -7.31
CA GLY A 199 11.89 -16.74 -6.41
C GLY A 199 10.78 -15.83 -6.90
N PHE A 200 10.02 -15.26 -5.97
CA PHE A 200 9.04 -14.21 -6.22
C PHE A 200 8.72 -13.42 -4.94
N GLY A 201 8.06 -12.28 -5.07
CA GLY A 201 7.69 -11.43 -3.93
C GLY A 201 8.41 -10.08 -3.93
N THR A 202 8.65 -9.55 -2.73
CA THR A 202 9.35 -8.29 -2.48
C THR A 202 10.55 -8.52 -1.55
N GLN A 203 11.41 -7.49 -1.38
CA GLN A 203 12.56 -7.56 -0.46
C GLN A 203 12.14 -7.96 0.96
N THR A 204 11.06 -7.40 1.48
CA THR A 204 10.59 -7.67 2.86
C THR A 204 9.53 -8.78 2.95
N SER A 205 9.18 -9.41 1.83
CA SER A 205 8.20 -10.50 1.76
C SER A 205 8.50 -11.36 0.53
N GLY A 206 9.63 -12.08 0.59
CA GLY A 206 10.13 -12.95 -0.48
C GLY A 206 9.68 -14.40 -0.30
N MET A 207 9.62 -15.13 -1.39
CA MET A 207 9.33 -16.56 -1.41
C MET A 207 10.42 -17.32 -2.17
N ALA A 208 10.91 -18.40 -1.59
CA ALA A 208 11.82 -19.36 -2.18
C ALA A 208 11.13 -20.70 -2.35
N PHE A 209 11.10 -21.25 -3.58
CA PHE A 209 10.43 -22.51 -3.86
C PHE A 209 11.34 -23.49 -4.58
N GLY A 210 11.26 -24.78 -4.19
CA GLY A 210 11.92 -25.89 -4.84
C GLY A 210 13.45 -25.81 -4.81
N GLY A 211 14.07 -26.29 -5.87
CA GLY A 211 15.53 -26.35 -6.04
C GLY A 211 16.15 -27.68 -5.65
N GLY A 212 17.46 -27.80 -5.89
CA GLY A 212 18.28 -28.90 -5.43
C GLY A 212 18.96 -28.62 -4.10
N ASP A 213 19.19 -29.64 -3.30
CA ASP A 213 19.96 -29.59 -2.06
C ASP A 213 21.19 -30.49 -2.12
N PRO A 214 22.14 -30.42 -1.13
CA PRO A 214 23.35 -31.25 -1.13
C PRO A 214 23.11 -32.76 -1.09
N SER A 215 21.91 -33.22 -0.81
CA SER A 215 21.55 -34.62 -0.69
C SER A 215 21.02 -35.27 -1.97
N PRO A 216 21.36 -34.80 -3.15
CA PRO A 216 20.81 -34.81 -4.50
C PRO A 216 19.29 -35.08 -4.59
N VAL A 217 18.54 -34.45 -3.73
CA VAL A 217 17.07 -34.50 -3.73
C VAL A 217 16.51 -33.21 -4.27
N ILE A 218 15.79 -33.28 -5.39
CA ILE A 218 14.96 -32.16 -5.84
C ILE A 218 13.83 -31.97 -4.82
N GLY A 219 13.69 -30.73 -4.30
CA GLY A 219 12.71 -30.40 -3.27
C GLY A 219 11.44 -29.76 -3.81
N ALA A 220 10.40 -29.75 -2.99
CA ALA A 220 9.23 -28.89 -3.13
C ALA A 220 9.17 -27.88 -1.97
N TYR A 221 10.28 -27.74 -1.25
CA TYR A 221 10.41 -26.88 -0.08
C TYR A 221 10.03 -25.45 -0.39
N THR A 222 9.28 -24.84 0.50
CA THR A 222 8.89 -23.44 0.39
C THR A 222 9.26 -22.69 1.65
N GLU A 223 9.97 -21.58 1.48
CA GLU A 223 10.31 -20.67 2.57
C GLU A 223 9.84 -19.27 2.26
N ASN A 224 9.36 -18.56 3.28
CA ASN A 224 8.93 -17.15 3.23
C ASN A 224 9.91 -16.29 4.03
N TYR A 225 10.36 -15.20 3.41
CA TYR A 225 11.17 -14.15 4.02
C TYR A 225 10.29 -13.05 4.58
N ASN A 226 10.59 -12.56 5.78
CA ASN A 226 9.81 -11.51 6.45
C ASN A 226 10.55 -10.16 6.55
N GLY A 227 11.64 -9.98 5.80
CA GLY A 227 12.53 -8.83 5.89
C GLY A 227 13.69 -9.01 6.86
N SER A 228 13.81 -10.18 7.52
CA SER A 228 14.91 -10.47 8.44
C SER A 228 15.30 -11.94 8.51
N ALA A 229 14.33 -12.84 8.33
CA ALA A 229 14.54 -14.28 8.45
C ALA A 229 13.61 -15.07 7.54
N TRP A 230 14.07 -16.25 7.14
CA TRP A 230 13.28 -17.22 6.40
C TRP A 230 12.55 -18.17 7.33
N THR A 231 11.34 -18.53 6.97
CA THR A 231 10.49 -19.47 7.71
C THR A 231 9.89 -20.48 6.74
N GLU A 232 9.95 -21.77 7.05
CA GLU A 232 9.29 -22.80 6.27
C GLU A 232 7.77 -22.59 6.30
N VAL A 233 7.16 -22.76 5.12
CA VAL A 233 5.71 -22.72 4.92
C VAL A 233 5.27 -24.03 4.23
N ALA A 234 4.02 -24.15 3.77
CA ALA A 234 3.57 -25.36 3.12
C ALA A 234 4.36 -25.66 1.84
N ASP A 235 4.83 -26.88 1.70
CA ASP A 235 5.51 -27.36 0.51
C ASP A 235 4.56 -27.53 -0.67
N GLY A 236 5.09 -27.34 -1.88
CA GLY A 236 4.37 -27.65 -3.10
C GLY A 236 4.09 -29.16 -3.27
N ALA A 237 3.16 -29.49 -4.12
CA ALA A 237 2.84 -30.88 -4.42
C ALA A 237 3.90 -31.54 -5.32
N THR A 238 4.55 -30.76 -6.20
CA THR A 238 5.49 -31.27 -7.18
C THR A 238 6.91 -30.80 -6.88
N LYS A 239 7.80 -31.76 -6.65
CA LYS A 239 9.24 -31.52 -6.53
C LYS A 239 9.80 -31.06 -7.86
N ARG A 240 10.53 -29.93 -7.86
CA ARG A 240 11.12 -29.38 -9.09
C ARG A 240 12.31 -28.46 -8.80
N GLU A 241 13.22 -28.38 -9.72
CA GLU A 241 14.28 -27.41 -9.81
C GLU A 241 14.19 -26.64 -11.13
N THR A 242 14.86 -25.51 -11.26
CA THR A 242 14.85 -24.67 -12.48
C THR A 242 13.45 -24.27 -12.95
N ALA A 243 12.50 -24.23 -12.02
CA ALA A 243 11.16 -23.69 -12.26
C ALA A 243 11.23 -22.15 -12.32
N ALA A 244 10.29 -21.54 -13.02
CA ALA A 244 10.09 -20.11 -12.97
C ALA A 244 9.05 -19.74 -11.89
N GLY A 245 9.24 -18.60 -11.24
CA GLY A 245 8.34 -18.05 -10.24
C GLY A 245 7.86 -16.64 -10.61
N ALA A 246 6.63 -16.29 -10.22
CA ALA A 246 6.08 -14.94 -10.37
C ALA A 246 5.04 -14.64 -9.27
N GLY A 247 4.70 -13.37 -9.09
CA GLY A 247 3.69 -12.94 -8.11
C GLY A 247 4.26 -12.35 -6.83
N THR A 248 3.48 -12.40 -5.78
CA THR A 248 3.81 -11.89 -4.45
C THR A 248 3.81 -13.01 -3.42
N ALA A 249 4.44 -12.83 -2.26
CA ALA A 249 4.46 -13.85 -1.22
C ALA A 249 3.06 -14.36 -0.80
N PRO A 250 2.00 -13.53 -0.69
CA PRO A 250 0.66 -14.03 -0.41
C PRO A 250 -0.06 -14.67 -1.61
N ALA A 251 0.40 -14.41 -2.85
CA ALA A 251 -0.24 -14.89 -4.08
C ALA A 251 0.82 -15.12 -5.16
N GLY A 252 1.48 -16.27 -5.09
CA GLY A 252 2.56 -16.66 -5.97
C GLY A 252 2.17 -17.78 -6.93
N ILE A 253 2.96 -17.91 -8.01
CA ILE A 253 2.81 -18.99 -9.00
C ILE A 253 4.20 -19.53 -9.33
N VAL A 254 4.30 -20.86 -9.41
CA VAL A 254 5.47 -21.55 -9.92
C VAL A 254 5.09 -22.47 -11.08
N MET A 255 5.94 -22.52 -12.09
CA MET A 255 5.60 -23.18 -13.33
C MET A 255 6.80 -23.85 -13.99
N GLY A 256 6.55 -24.95 -14.69
CA GLY A 256 7.58 -25.72 -15.36
C GLY A 256 8.59 -26.36 -14.39
N GLY A 257 9.82 -26.46 -14.81
CA GLY A 257 10.94 -27.02 -14.04
C GLY A 257 11.44 -28.36 -14.56
N ASN A 258 12.52 -28.87 -13.99
CA ASN A 258 13.15 -30.13 -14.37
C ASN A 258 12.54 -31.31 -13.57
N PRO A 259 12.19 -32.45 -14.24
CA PRO A 259 12.17 -32.63 -15.69
C PRO A 259 11.21 -31.65 -16.37
N ALA A 260 11.34 -31.35 -17.66
CA ALA A 260 10.56 -30.33 -18.38
C ALA A 260 9.04 -30.48 -18.15
N LEU A 261 8.54 -29.90 -17.08
CA LEU A 261 7.17 -30.06 -16.60
C LEU A 261 6.24 -29.06 -17.29
N VAL A 262 4.99 -29.49 -17.47
CA VAL A 262 3.88 -28.60 -17.83
C VAL A 262 3.15 -28.04 -16.58
N ALA A 263 3.39 -28.64 -15.43
CA ALA A 263 2.65 -28.34 -14.19
C ALA A 263 2.87 -26.90 -13.72
N THR A 264 1.78 -26.27 -13.33
CA THR A 264 1.73 -25.00 -12.64
C THR A 264 1.13 -25.21 -11.25
N GLU A 265 1.69 -24.58 -10.25
CA GLU A 265 1.13 -24.54 -8.89
C GLU A 265 1.02 -23.09 -8.41
N GLU A 266 -0.08 -22.80 -7.77
CA GLU A 266 -0.42 -21.49 -7.22
C GLU A 266 -0.34 -21.54 -5.71
N PHE A 267 0.45 -20.62 -5.12
CA PHE A 267 0.53 -20.43 -3.69
C PHE A 267 -0.50 -19.38 -3.27
N ALA A 268 -1.38 -19.77 -2.39
CA ALA A 268 -2.12 -18.82 -1.56
C ALA A 268 -1.47 -18.88 -0.17
N ALA A 269 -0.91 -17.76 0.27
CA ALA A 269 -0.66 -17.60 1.69
C ALA A 269 -1.95 -18.02 2.39
N PRO A 270 -1.91 -18.67 3.58
CA PRO A 270 -3.12 -18.83 4.34
C PRO A 270 -3.80 -17.50 4.26
N ALA A 271 -5.07 -17.48 3.88
CA ALA A 271 -5.90 -16.32 4.16
C ALA A 271 -5.50 -16.00 5.58
N THR A 272 -4.63 -14.97 5.76
CA THR A 272 -3.98 -14.81 7.03
C THR A 272 -5.07 -15.05 8.05
N THR A 273 -5.02 -16.19 8.75
CA THR A 273 -5.38 -16.15 10.11
C THR A 273 -4.25 -15.32 10.73
N SER A 274 -4.05 -14.09 10.24
CA SER A 274 -3.76 -13.02 11.10
C SER A 274 -4.60 -13.34 12.31
N VAL A 275 -4.05 -13.46 13.46
CA VAL A 275 -4.84 -13.15 14.67
C VAL A 275 -5.65 -11.99 14.18
N ALA A 276 -6.92 -12.24 13.85
CA ALA A 276 -7.70 -11.43 12.96
C ALA A 276 -7.61 -10.04 13.54
N GLN A 277 -6.84 -9.16 12.89
CA GLN A 277 -6.66 -7.82 13.41
C GLN A 277 -8.02 -7.21 13.28
N GLU A 278 -8.53 -6.78 14.39
CA GLU A 278 -9.80 -6.09 14.52
C GLU A 278 -9.97 -5.15 13.35
N GLY A 279 -11.02 -5.37 12.53
CA GLY A 279 -11.28 -4.60 11.32
C GLY A 279 -10.92 -5.24 9.99
N GLN A 280 -10.33 -6.42 9.93
CA GLN A 280 -10.15 -7.13 8.66
C GLN A 280 -11.49 -7.61 8.10
N VAL A 281 -11.76 -7.21 6.87
CA VAL A 281 -12.93 -7.66 6.10
C VAL A 281 -12.44 -8.57 4.99
N TRP A 282 -12.97 -9.78 4.87
CA TRP A 282 -12.66 -10.69 3.77
C TRP A 282 -13.92 -11.21 3.12
N TYR A 283 -13.84 -11.47 1.82
CA TYR A 283 -14.90 -12.11 1.08
C TYR A 283 -14.80 -13.63 1.21
N ASN A 284 -15.79 -14.27 1.81
CA ASN A 284 -15.86 -15.71 1.85
C ASN A 284 -16.49 -16.23 0.56
N THR A 285 -15.67 -16.77 -0.33
CA THR A 285 -16.11 -17.28 -1.63
C THR A 285 -17.04 -18.49 -1.54
N THR A 286 -17.00 -19.24 -0.44
CA THR A 286 -17.86 -20.42 -0.24
C THR A 286 -19.28 -20.03 0.19
N SER A 287 -19.42 -18.96 0.98
CA SER A 287 -20.73 -18.49 1.45
C SER A 287 -21.22 -17.25 0.70
N THR A 288 -20.47 -16.72 -0.27
CA THR A 288 -20.77 -15.52 -1.07
C THR A 288 -21.11 -14.28 -0.22
N VAL A 289 -20.56 -14.17 0.98
CA VAL A 289 -20.79 -13.06 1.91
C VAL A 289 -19.47 -12.39 2.26
N LEU A 290 -19.50 -11.08 2.34
CA LEU A 290 -18.43 -10.30 2.96
C LEU A 290 -18.45 -10.62 4.47
N LYS A 291 -17.37 -11.17 4.99
CA LYS A 291 -17.20 -11.39 6.43
C LYS A 291 -16.18 -10.39 6.94
N GLY A 292 -16.62 -9.59 7.93
CA GLY A 292 -15.71 -8.80 8.74
C GLY A 292 -15.36 -9.59 10.00
N PHE A 293 -14.10 -9.63 10.38
CA PHE A 293 -13.75 -10.00 11.72
C PHE A 293 -13.89 -8.74 12.58
N ALA A 294 -15.07 -8.60 13.19
CA ALA A 294 -15.12 -7.93 14.47
C ALA A 294 -14.77 -9.00 15.51
N GLN A 295 -13.71 -8.82 16.27
CA GLN A 295 -13.62 -9.49 17.54
C GLN A 295 -14.95 -9.20 18.24
N ALA A 296 -15.63 -10.23 18.77
CA ALA A 296 -16.74 -10.02 19.68
C ALA A 296 -16.17 -9.51 21.01
N GLY A 297 -15.76 -8.27 20.98
CA GLY A 297 -15.07 -7.50 21.98
C GLY A 297 -14.82 -6.19 21.29
N THR A 298 -15.81 -5.32 21.34
CA THR A 298 -15.78 -3.87 21.17
C THR A 298 -14.39 -3.33 20.89
N GLY A 299 -14.14 -2.80 19.69
CA GLY A 299 -13.07 -1.83 19.49
C GLY A 299 -13.12 -0.86 20.67
N ALA A 300 -12.09 -0.85 21.50
CA ALA A 300 -12.12 -0.06 22.72
C ALA A 300 -11.38 1.26 22.46
N TRP A 301 -12.05 2.36 22.72
CA TRP A 301 -11.37 3.65 22.80
C TRP A 301 -10.49 3.66 24.06
N ALA A 302 -9.20 3.89 23.88
CA ALA A 302 -8.25 4.11 24.97
C ALA A 302 -7.85 5.60 25.02
N SER A 303 -7.50 6.09 26.22
CA SER A 303 -6.94 7.42 26.37
C SER A 303 -5.51 7.44 25.88
N GLY A 304 -5.19 8.34 24.95
CA GLY A 304 -3.83 8.70 24.55
C GLY A 304 -3.26 9.85 25.38
N GLY A 305 -2.08 10.35 25.00
CA GLY A 305 -1.49 11.56 25.61
C GLY A 305 -2.36 12.79 25.40
N ASP A 306 -2.42 13.67 26.40
CA ASP A 306 -3.14 14.92 26.32
C ASP A 306 -2.42 15.96 25.46
N VAL A 307 -3.16 16.79 24.73
CA VAL A 307 -2.63 17.94 24.00
C VAL A 307 -2.06 18.98 24.97
N ASN A 308 -0.97 19.64 24.62
CA ASN A 308 -0.34 20.63 25.49
C ASN A 308 -1.22 21.88 25.71
N THR A 309 -2.00 22.24 24.70
CA THR A 309 -2.94 23.36 24.82
C THR A 309 -4.36 22.91 24.50
N ALA A 310 -5.23 22.88 25.51
CA ALA A 310 -6.65 22.56 25.33
C ALA A 310 -7.32 23.58 24.41
N ARG A 311 -7.97 23.09 23.33
CA ARG A 311 -8.63 23.93 22.33
C ARG A 311 -9.75 23.18 21.61
N THR A 312 -10.62 23.94 20.98
CA THR A 312 -11.77 23.45 20.22
C THR A 312 -11.73 23.97 18.79
N GLN A 313 -12.56 23.41 17.89
CA GLN A 313 -12.66 23.84 16.50
C GLN A 313 -11.30 23.86 15.77
N CYS A 314 -10.40 22.97 16.17
CA CYS A 314 -9.06 22.84 15.61
C CYS A 314 -9.08 22.00 14.32
N GLY A 315 -8.06 22.22 13.49
CA GLY A 315 -7.73 21.37 12.37
C GLY A 315 -6.91 20.16 12.79
N SER A 316 -7.03 19.08 12.05
CA SER A 316 -6.22 17.86 12.27
C SER A 316 -5.93 17.13 10.96
N ALA A 317 -4.78 16.47 10.91
CA ALA A 317 -4.34 15.64 9.80
C ALA A 317 -3.52 14.43 10.31
N GLY A 318 -3.32 13.42 9.47
CA GLY A 318 -2.45 12.29 9.78
C GLY A 318 -3.16 11.05 10.31
N THR A 319 -2.40 10.17 10.96
CA THR A 319 -2.83 8.85 11.44
C THR A 319 -2.95 8.81 12.96
N GLN A 320 -3.40 7.68 13.50
CA GLN A 320 -3.49 7.46 14.96
C GLN A 320 -2.14 7.60 15.68
N THR A 321 -1.05 7.21 15.04
CA THR A 321 0.31 7.22 15.62
C THR A 321 1.19 8.35 15.11
N ALA A 322 0.71 9.13 14.14
CA ALA A 322 1.44 10.26 13.57
C ALA A 322 0.42 11.33 13.14
N ALA A 323 -0.09 12.11 14.09
CA ALA A 323 -1.11 13.12 13.87
C ALA A 323 -0.57 14.54 14.02
N LEU A 324 -1.18 15.47 13.29
CA LEU A 324 -0.96 16.89 13.38
C LEU A 324 -2.25 17.57 13.87
N LEU A 325 -2.14 18.45 14.86
CA LEU A 325 -3.24 19.26 15.37
C LEU A 325 -2.84 20.73 15.28
N PHE A 326 -3.69 21.55 14.67
CA PHE A 326 -3.34 22.94 14.40
C PHE A 326 -4.54 23.89 14.52
N LEU A 327 -4.24 25.15 14.81
CA LEU A 327 -5.22 26.22 14.92
C LEU A 327 -6.26 25.97 16.06
N GLY A 328 -7.43 26.55 15.96
CA GLY A 328 -8.54 26.36 16.90
C GLY A 328 -8.73 27.53 17.86
N GLU A 329 -9.60 27.36 18.86
CA GLU A 329 -9.97 28.36 19.88
C GLU A 329 -9.67 27.85 21.30
N SER A 330 -9.13 28.70 22.19
CA SER A 330 -8.93 28.37 23.61
C SER A 330 -8.76 29.62 24.48
N PRO A 331 -9.42 29.71 25.61
CA PRO A 331 -10.83 29.97 25.71
C PRO A 331 -11.11 31.35 25.14
N TYR A 332 -12.07 31.47 24.27
CA TYR A 332 -12.54 32.72 23.63
C TYR A 332 -11.50 33.50 22.81
N ALA A 333 -10.39 32.85 22.40
CA ALA A 333 -9.41 33.49 21.54
C ALA A 333 -8.86 32.49 20.52
N ASP A 334 -8.79 32.90 19.26
CA ASP A 334 -8.20 32.12 18.17
C ASP A 334 -6.74 31.78 18.45
N LYS A 335 -6.31 30.59 18.10
CA LYS A 335 -4.93 30.09 18.24
C LYS A 335 -4.33 29.77 16.89
N ASN A 336 -3.02 29.95 16.80
CA ASN A 336 -2.22 29.52 15.65
C ASN A 336 -1.31 28.33 15.96
N ARG A 337 -1.49 27.70 17.12
CA ARG A 337 -0.62 26.62 17.61
C ARG A 337 -0.71 25.37 16.73
N THR A 338 0.43 24.71 16.61
CA THR A 338 0.56 23.42 15.95
C THR A 338 1.23 22.44 16.91
N GLU A 339 0.71 21.22 17.01
CA GLU A 339 1.25 20.13 17.80
C GLU A 339 1.28 18.84 16.98
N GLU A 340 2.35 18.08 17.14
CA GLU A 340 2.57 16.76 16.52
C GLU A 340 2.44 15.64 17.55
N TYR A 341 1.80 14.54 17.17
CA TYR A 341 1.60 13.35 17.97
C TYR A 341 2.47 12.20 17.47
N ASP A 342 3.25 11.58 18.32
CA ASP A 342 4.16 10.47 18.00
C ASP A 342 3.57 9.07 18.32
N GLY A 343 2.28 8.99 18.62
CA GLY A 343 1.59 7.77 19.08
C GLY A 343 1.50 7.66 20.60
N SER A 344 2.20 8.52 21.36
CA SER A 344 2.19 8.55 22.83
C SER A 344 2.07 9.96 23.41
N THR A 345 2.77 10.92 22.85
CA THR A 345 2.86 12.31 23.36
C THR A 345 2.64 13.34 22.28
N TRP A 346 2.16 14.53 22.68
CA TRP A 346 2.03 15.70 21.83
C TRP A 346 3.21 16.66 22.05
N THR A 347 3.81 17.14 20.97
CA THR A 347 4.93 18.09 20.98
C THR A 347 4.55 19.34 20.19
N GLU A 348 4.75 20.54 20.78
CA GLU A 348 4.57 21.80 20.05
C GLU A 348 5.62 21.95 18.94
N THR A 349 5.18 22.39 17.76
CA THR A 349 6.03 22.70 16.60
C THR A 349 5.71 24.12 16.09
N ASN A 350 6.25 24.51 14.93
CA ASN A 350 6.07 25.85 14.40
C ASN A 350 4.59 26.18 14.11
N ASN A 351 4.15 27.29 14.65
CA ASN A 351 2.77 27.74 14.56
C ASN A 351 2.38 28.23 13.17
N ALA A 352 1.09 28.11 12.84
CA ALA A 352 0.52 28.75 11.66
C ALA A 352 0.69 30.27 11.71
N ASN A 353 0.74 30.92 10.54
CA ASN A 353 0.97 32.36 10.45
C ASN A 353 -0.21 33.15 10.99
N THR A 354 -1.45 32.70 10.75
CA THR A 354 -2.67 33.40 11.13
C THR A 354 -3.51 32.60 12.11
N ALA A 355 -3.75 33.14 13.31
CA ALA A 355 -4.63 32.54 14.31
C ALA A 355 -6.08 32.52 13.82
N ARG A 356 -6.74 31.34 13.86
CA ARG A 356 -8.13 31.17 13.42
C ARG A 356 -8.72 29.87 13.94
N GLN A 357 -10.04 29.79 13.93
CA GLN A 357 -10.83 28.63 14.34
C GLN A 357 -11.80 28.18 13.23
N ALA A 358 -12.51 27.09 13.46
CA ALA A 358 -13.48 26.55 12.52
C ALA A 358 -12.88 26.39 11.11
N VAL A 359 -11.62 25.93 11.05
CA VAL A 359 -10.88 25.77 9.80
C VAL A 359 -11.66 24.85 8.90
N ALA A 360 -11.88 25.30 7.68
CA ALA A 360 -12.78 24.62 6.77
C ALA A 360 -12.18 23.34 6.19
N ILE A 361 -10.87 23.35 5.96
CA ILE A 361 -10.15 22.28 5.26
C ILE A 361 -8.96 21.87 6.10
N THR A 362 -8.94 20.62 6.51
CA THR A 362 -7.93 20.03 7.39
C THR A 362 -7.58 18.65 6.85
N ILE A 363 -6.66 18.61 5.92
CA ILE A 363 -6.25 17.40 5.19
C ILE A 363 -4.74 17.30 5.07
N GLY A 364 -4.26 16.08 4.93
CA GLY A 364 -2.85 15.78 4.77
C GLY A 364 -2.35 14.72 5.74
N THR A 365 -1.07 14.75 5.97
CA THR A 365 -0.33 13.91 6.92
C THR A 365 0.23 14.75 8.05
N GLN A 366 0.93 14.14 9.01
CA GLN A 366 1.67 14.86 10.03
C GLN A 366 2.73 15.81 9.44
N THR A 367 3.35 15.42 8.33
CA THR A 367 4.46 16.16 7.70
C THR A 367 4.04 17.02 6.52
N THR A 368 2.79 16.90 6.02
CA THR A 368 2.30 17.76 4.94
C THR A 368 0.80 17.97 5.10
N ALA A 369 0.36 19.20 5.35
CA ALA A 369 -1.05 19.49 5.59
C ALA A 369 -1.49 20.82 4.95
N ILE A 370 -2.80 20.95 4.74
CA ILE A 370 -3.46 22.18 4.34
C ILE A 370 -4.40 22.64 5.46
N ALA A 371 -4.33 23.93 5.76
CA ALA A 371 -5.28 24.65 6.59
C ALA A 371 -5.92 25.76 5.74
N ALA A 372 -7.13 25.57 5.26
CA ALA A 372 -7.79 26.58 4.44
C ALA A 372 -9.17 26.96 4.98
N GLY A 373 -9.55 28.23 4.80
CA GLY A 373 -10.77 28.81 5.36
C GLY A 373 -10.67 29.06 6.87
N GLY A 374 -11.80 29.10 7.53
CA GLY A 374 -11.91 29.40 8.97
C GLY A 374 -12.23 30.86 9.29
N THR A 375 -12.33 31.18 10.57
CA THR A 375 -12.65 32.53 11.02
C THR A 375 -11.64 33.01 12.08
N PRO A 376 -11.17 34.29 12.04
CA PRO A 376 -11.31 35.22 10.92
C PRO A 376 -10.51 34.79 9.68
N GLY A 377 -10.78 35.42 8.54
CA GLY A 377 -9.95 35.22 7.35
C GLY A 377 -10.52 34.33 6.23
N GLY A 378 -11.67 33.75 6.44
CA GLY A 378 -12.55 33.01 5.51
C GLY A 378 -11.97 32.26 4.30
N ALA A 379 -11.09 32.90 3.53
CA ALA A 379 -10.48 32.33 2.33
C ALA A 379 -9.00 31.92 2.49
N LEU A 380 -8.36 32.29 3.60
CA LEU A 380 -6.92 32.05 3.80
C LEU A 380 -6.56 30.58 3.66
N ASN A 381 -5.44 30.32 2.98
CA ASN A 381 -4.86 29.00 2.80
C ASN A 381 -3.41 29.00 3.26
N GLU A 382 -3.08 28.10 4.16
CA GLU A 382 -1.71 27.84 4.59
C GLU A 382 -1.37 26.35 4.42
N GLN A 383 -0.14 26.07 4.05
CA GLN A 383 0.39 24.74 3.83
C GLN A 383 1.53 24.44 4.81
N TYR A 384 1.50 23.27 5.41
CA TYR A 384 2.55 22.75 6.30
C TYR A 384 3.46 21.81 5.54
N ASP A 385 4.78 21.97 5.70
CA ASP A 385 5.82 21.17 5.01
C ASP A 385 6.53 20.16 5.93
N GLY A 386 6.02 19.95 7.15
CA GLY A 386 6.65 19.13 8.18
C GLY A 386 7.55 19.93 9.13
N SER A 387 7.76 21.22 8.85
CA SER A 387 8.56 22.11 9.72
C SER A 387 7.93 23.49 9.89
N CYS A 388 7.35 24.08 8.87
CA CYS A 388 6.76 25.40 8.94
C CYS A 388 5.51 25.55 8.07
N TRP A 389 4.72 26.60 8.35
CA TRP A 389 3.55 26.99 7.59
C TRP A 389 3.90 28.08 6.59
N ALA A 390 3.46 27.93 5.36
CA ALA A 390 3.59 28.90 4.28
C ALA A 390 2.21 29.30 3.74
N GLU A 391 2.02 30.56 3.38
CA GLU A 391 0.80 31.02 2.72
C GLU A 391 0.71 30.46 1.29
N GLY A 392 -0.44 29.92 0.93
CA GLY A 392 -0.79 29.47 -0.41
C GLY A 392 -1.87 30.33 -1.06
N ASN A 393 -2.24 30.02 -2.29
CA ASN A 393 -3.33 30.71 -2.96
C ASN A 393 -4.67 30.44 -2.25
N ASN A 394 -5.39 31.50 -1.98
CA ASN A 394 -6.64 31.48 -1.23
C ASN A 394 -7.79 30.75 -1.95
N LEU A 395 -8.77 30.29 -1.16
CA LEU A 395 -10.07 29.84 -1.66
C LEU A 395 -10.75 30.96 -2.48
N ASN A 396 -11.50 30.59 -3.52
CA ASN A 396 -12.28 31.56 -4.29
C ASN A 396 -13.45 32.13 -3.48
N THR A 397 -14.05 31.29 -2.63
CA THR A 397 -15.18 31.68 -1.78
C THR A 397 -14.81 31.61 -0.30
N PRO A 398 -14.85 32.75 0.43
CA PRO A 398 -14.54 32.76 1.87
C PRO A 398 -15.66 32.09 2.66
N LEU A 399 -15.40 30.85 3.08
CA LEU A 399 -16.33 30.02 3.86
C LEU A 399 -15.61 29.35 5.04
N TYR A 400 -16.37 28.93 6.06
CA TYR A 400 -15.87 28.16 7.20
C TYR A 400 -16.79 26.96 7.50
N SER A 401 -16.35 26.05 8.36
CA SER A 401 -17.10 24.83 8.71
C SER A 401 -17.50 23.97 7.50
N ARG A 402 -16.56 23.82 6.55
CA ARG A 402 -16.73 23.01 5.31
C ARG A 402 -16.33 21.54 5.56
N GLY A 403 -16.82 20.64 4.70
CA GLY A 403 -16.26 19.31 4.54
C GLY A 403 -15.08 19.33 3.56
N ALA A 404 -14.15 18.37 3.71
CA ALA A 404 -12.99 18.27 2.84
C ALA A 404 -12.51 16.81 2.70
N ALA A 405 -11.78 16.53 1.59
CA ALA A 405 -11.08 15.27 1.35
C ALA A 405 -9.89 15.48 0.42
N GLY A 406 -8.92 14.55 0.45
CA GLY A 406 -7.76 14.56 -0.43
C GLY A 406 -6.43 14.64 0.30
N SER A 407 -5.45 15.27 -0.36
CA SER A 407 -4.09 15.46 0.14
C SER A 407 -3.67 16.94 0.08
N SER A 408 -2.46 17.24 0.59
CA SER A 408 -1.88 18.59 0.51
C SER A 408 -1.66 19.09 -0.93
N THR A 409 -1.64 18.22 -1.91
CA THR A 409 -1.43 18.56 -3.33
C THR A 409 -2.67 18.39 -4.21
N ALA A 410 -3.71 17.68 -3.74
CA ALA A 410 -4.93 17.40 -4.50
C ALA A 410 -6.11 17.23 -3.53
N ALA A 411 -6.98 18.24 -3.43
CA ALA A 411 -8.03 18.31 -2.43
C ALA A 411 -9.37 18.79 -2.97
N LEU A 412 -10.43 18.48 -2.24
CA LEU A 412 -11.77 19.01 -2.41
C LEU A 412 -12.23 19.68 -1.11
N ALA A 413 -13.04 20.74 -1.24
CA ALA A 413 -13.68 21.42 -0.14
C ALA A 413 -15.10 21.83 -0.51
N TRP A 414 -16.08 21.42 0.28
CA TRP A 414 -17.49 21.60 -0.05
C TRP A 414 -18.33 22.12 1.11
N GLY A 415 -19.46 22.73 0.77
CA GLY A 415 -20.42 23.27 1.73
C GLY A 415 -19.88 24.45 2.52
N GLY A 416 -20.35 24.60 3.74
CA GLY A 416 -19.84 25.59 4.72
C GLY A 416 -20.79 26.73 5.02
N THR A 417 -20.43 27.53 6.04
CA THR A 417 -21.03 28.79 6.57
C THR A 417 -22.50 28.69 6.98
N PRO A 418 -23.00 29.41 7.98
CA PRO A 418 -24.42 29.84 7.98
C PRO A 418 -24.62 31.12 7.14
N PRO A 419 -25.59 31.17 6.16
CA PRO A 419 -26.44 30.03 5.76
C PRO A 419 -25.68 28.97 5.00
N ALA A 420 -26.19 27.73 5.06
CA ALA A 420 -25.60 26.58 4.39
C ALA A 420 -25.36 26.83 2.91
N GLN A 421 -24.20 26.42 2.43
CA GLN A 421 -23.78 26.52 1.02
C GLN A 421 -23.60 25.12 0.41
N SER A 422 -23.71 25.04 -0.92
CA SER A 422 -23.42 23.82 -1.70
C SER A 422 -22.10 23.90 -2.46
N ILE A 423 -21.40 25.01 -2.42
CA ILE A 423 -20.17 25.28 -3.20
C ILE A 423 -19.13 24.20 -2.95
N ASN A 424 -18.51 23.74 -4.04
CA ASN A 424 -17.42 22.79 -4.01
C ASN A 424 -16.21 23.35 -4.79
N GLU A 425 -15.07 23.36 -4.16
CA GLU A 425 -13.82 23.82 -4.76
C GLU A 425 -12.77 22.70 -4.74
N SER A 426 -12.00 22.62 -5.83
CA SER A 426 -10.93 21.65 -6.05
C SER A 426 -9.56 22.32 -6.03
N TRP A 427 -8.61 21.75 -5.31
CA TRP A 427 -7.22 22.18 -5.18
C TRP A 427 -6.29 21.32 -6.02
N ASN A 428 -5.44 21.93 -6.84
CA ASN A 428 -4.49 21.24 -7.72
C ASN A 428 -3.03 21.30 -7.25
N GLY A 429 -2.80 21.65 -6.00
CA GLY A 429 -1.46 21.89 -5.44
C GLY A 429 -1.00 23.36 -5.55
N THR A 430 -1.69 24.19 -6.33
CA THR A 430 -1.32 25.59 -6.56
C THR A 430 -2.49 26.54 -6.43
N SER A 431 -3.66 26.20 -6.94
CA SER A 431 -4.85 27.06 -6.97
C SER A 431 -6.13 26.29 -6.71
N TRP A 432 -7.14 27.01 -6.20
CA TRP A 432 -8.51 26.52 -6.04
C TRP A 432 -9.35 26.86 -7.26
N SER A 433 -10.21 25.96 -7.69
CA SER A 433 -11.17 26.15 -8.77
C SER A 433 -12.53 25.55 -8.39
N GLU A 434 -13.62 26.23 -8.75
CA GLU A 434 -14.97 25.71 -8.52
C GLU A 434 -15.23 24.48 -9.40
N VAL A 435 -15.89 23.48 -8.83
CA VAL A 435 -16.35 22.26 -9.49
C VAL A 435 -17.82 22.00 -9.12
N ASN A 436 -18.43 20.93 -9.62
CA ASN A 436 -19.83 20.65 -9.39
C ASN A 436 -20.18 20.54 -7.89
N ASN A 437 -21.19 21.27 -7.49
CA ASN A 437 -21.63 21.45 -6.10
C ASN A 437 -22.20 20.17 -5.49
N ILE A 438 -22.14 20.04 -4.14
CA ILE A 438 -22.92 19.04 -3.40
C ILE A 438 -24.42 19.25 -3.64
N ASN A 439 -25.21 18.17 -3.65
CA ASN A 439 -26.64 18.25 -3.94
C ASN A 439 -27.41 18.99 -2.82
N THR A 440 -27.04 18.77 -1.56
CA THR A 440 -27.70 19.39 -0.42
C THR A 440 -26.76 20.40 0.26
N ALA A 441 -27.09 21.70 0.18
CA ALA A 441 -26.35 22.77 0.86
C ALA A 441 -26.30 22.52 2.37
N ARG A 442 -25.07 22.50 2.97
CA ARG A 442 -24.88 22.22 4.40
C ARG A 442 -23.52 22.70 4.91
N PHE A 443 -23.40 22.86 6.21
CA PHE A 443 -22.16 23.20 6.91
C PHE A 443 -21.93 22.25 8.10
N LYS A 444 -20.74 22.30 8.73
CA LYS A 444 -20.35 21.39 9.82
C LYS A 444 -20.49 19.91 9.44
N CYS A 445 -20.25 19.58 8.19
CA CYS A 445 -20.07 18.21 7.69
C CYS A 445 -18.56 17.92 7.57
N ASN A 446 -18.20 16.67 7.60
CA ASN A 446 -16.83 16.20 7.31
C ASN A 446 -16.83 15.28 6.11
N GLY A 447 -15.65 14.84 5.69
CA GLY A 447 -15.51 13.87 4.62
C GLY A 447 -14.21 13.11 4.66
N ALA A 448 -14.10 12.15 3.74
CA ALA A 448 -12.90 11.34 3.52
C ALA A 448 -12.77 10.99 2.04
N GLY A 449 -11.61 10.48 1.66
CA GLY A 449 -11.32 10.07 0.30
C GLY A 449 -10.27 10.92 -0.39
N THR A 450 -10.34 10.97 -1.71
CA THR A 450 -9.41 11.71 -2.57
C THR A 450 -10.13 12.82 -3.33
N GLN A 451 -9.37 13.66 -4.03
CA GLN A 451 -9.94 14.69 -4.93
C GLN A 451 -10.89 14.11 -6.00
N THR A 452 -10.68 12.86 -6.43
CA THR A 452 -11.46 12.21 -7.49
C THR A 452 -12.50 11.20 -6.98
N ALA A 453 -12.46 10.85 -5.69
CA ALA A 453 -13.39 9.91 -5.06
C ALA A 453 -13.55 10.23 -3.57
N ALA A 454 -14.60 10.95 -3.21
CA ALA A 454 -14.83 11.41 -1.84
C ALA A 454 -16.20 11.01 -1.32
N VAL A 455 -16.35 11.05 0.01
CA VAL A 455 -17.63 10.87 0.70
C VAL A 455 -17.82 11.97 1.73
N THR A 456 -19.04 12.45 1.89
CA THR A 456 -19.47 13.39 2.94
C THR A 456 -20.75 12.92 3.58
N ALA A 457 -20.93 13.16 4.87
CA ALA A 457 -22.16 12.80 5.58
C ALA A 457 -22.56 13.86 6.61
N GLY A 458 -23.80 13.79 7.05
CA GLY A 458 -24.32 14.65 8.11
C GLY A 458 -24.23 16.15 7.83
N GLY A 459 -23.97 16.93 8.87
CA GLY A 459 -23.94 18.40 8.81
C GLY A 459 -25.24 19.05 9.23
N GLN A 460 -25.40 20.34 8.89
CA GLN A 460 -26.56 21.15 9.26
C GLN A 460 -27.07 22.00 8.11
N ALA A 461 -28.43 22.00 7.89
CA ALA A 461 -29.09 22.81 6.86
C ALA A 461 -30.62 22.79 6.97
N PRO A 462 -31.31 23.72 7.58
CA PRO A 462 -31.01 24.38 8.86
C PRO A 462 -31.01 23.42 10.05
N ALA A 463 -31.67 22.24 9.93
CA ALA A 463 -31.67 21.16 10.93
C ALA A 463 -30.43 20.24 10.72
N PHE A 464 -30.15 19.44 11.72
CA PHE A 464 -29.12 18.39 11.61
C PHE A 464 -29.53 17.37 10.55
N GLN A 465 -28.55 16.93 9.75
CA GLN A 465 -28.73 16.03 8.63
C GLN A 465 -28.14 14.66 8.90
N ALA A 466 -28.67 13.64 8.21
CA ALA A 466 -28.08 12.31 8.11
C ALA A 466 -27.59 11.99 6.69
N ILE A 467 -27.81 12.90 5.76
CA ILE A 467 -27.54 12.71 4.32
C ILE A 467 -26.07 12.38 4.09
N THR A 468 -25.83 11.35 3.29
CA THR A 468 -24.49 10.98 2.79
C THR A 468 -24.48 11.16 1.27
N GLU A 469 -23.44 11.79 0.78
CA GLU A 469 -23.18 11.94 -0.65
C GLU A 469 -21.76 11.45 -1.00
N THR A 470 -21.61 10.82 -2.16
CA THR A 470 -20.32 10.38 -2.71
C THR A 470 -19.98 11.15 -3.98
N TRP A 471 -18.70 11.46 -4.15
CA TRP A 471 -18.11 12.15 -5.30
C TRP A 471 -17.38 11.15 -6.20
N ASP A 472 -17.63 11.18 -7.52
CA ASP A 472 -17.02 10.29 -8.52
C ASP A 472 -15.91 10.97 -9.37
N GLY A 473 -15.49 12.16 -8.99
CA GLY A 473 -14.56 13.01 -9.75
C GLY A 473 -15.27 14.06 -10.60
N THR A 474 -16.59 13.96 -10.77
CA THR A 474 -17.39 14.84 -11.64
C THR A 474 -18.67 15.32 -10.95
N SER A 475 -19.37 14.46 -10.24
CA SER A 475 -20.68 14.73 -9.65
C SER A 475 -20.84 14.10 -8.27
N TRP A 476 -21.73 14.69 -7.46
CA TRP A 476 -22.15 14.15 -6.17
C TRP A 476 -23.44 13.33 -6.33
N THR A 477 -23.49 12.19 -5.68
CA THR A 477 -24.64 11.28 -5.67
C THR A 477 -25.04 10.96 -4.23
N GLU A 478 -26.32 11.13 -3.87
CA GLU A 478 -26.84 10.72 -2.56
C GLU A 478 -26.88 9.19 -2.46
N VAL A 479 -26.43 8.68 -1.30
CA VAL A 479 -26.30 7.25 -0.99
C VAL A 479 -26.91 6.94 0.37
N GLY A 480 -26.64 5.76 0.95
CA GLY A 480 -27.17 5.34 2.25
C GLY A 480 -26.81 6.33 3.38
N ASN A 481 -27.81 6.83 4.10
CA ASN A 481 -27.66 7.85 5.12
C ASN A 481 -27.12 7.30 6.45
N LEU A 482 -26.53 8.18 7.29
CA LEU A 482 -26.20 7.89 8.69
C LEU A 482 -27.43 7.33 9.42
N ASN A 483 -27.23 6.44 10.38
CA ASN A 483 -28.31 5.90 11.20
C ASN A 483 -28.98 6.97 12.09
N ALA A 484 -28.24 8.05 12.40
CA ALA A 484 -28.76 9.20 13.12
C ALA A 484 -28.21 10.50 12.56
N VAL A 485 -29.02 11.58 12.63
CA VAL A 485 -28.54 12.93 12.26
C VAL A 485 -27.31 13.31 13.08
N ALA A 486 -26.29 13.90 12.46
CA ALA A 486 -25.04 14.25 13.10
C ALA A 486 -24.41 15.52 12.53
N THR A 487 -23.79 16.32 13.41
CA THR A 487 -23.00 17.50 13.06
C THR A 487 -21.86 17.66 14.06
N GLU A 488 -20.83 18.45 13.72
CA GLU A 488 -19.68 18.71 14.61
C GLU A 488 -18.99 17.42 15.14
N TYR A 489 -19.07 16.34 14.39
CA TYR A 489 -18.41 15.09 14.72
C TYR A 489 -16.95 15.09 14.26
N SER A 490 -16.13 14.25 14.87
CA SER A 490 -14.80 13.91 14.37
C SER A 490 -14.89 12.84 13.29
N SER A 491 -13.87 12.74 12.47
CA SER A 491 -13.82 11.73 11.43
C SER A 491 -12.42 11.12 11.26
N ALA A 492 -12.38 9.91 10.75
CA ALA A 492 -11.17 9.24 10.30
C ALA A 492 -10.71 9.87 8.98
N ASN A 493 -10.02 11.01 9.04
CA ASN A 493 -9.66 11.82 7.87
C ASN A 493 -8.77 11.09 6.84
N ALA A 494 -8.08 10.01 7.24
CA ALA A 494 -7.34 9.13 6.36
C ALA A 494 -8.20 7.97 5.79
N GLY A 495 -9.52 8.01 5.97
CA GLY A 495 -10.47 7.09 5.35
C GLY A 495 -10.55 7.26 3.84
N SER A 496 -11.23 6.32 3.19
CA SER A 496 -11.53 6.38 1.75
C SER A 496 -13.00 6.69 1.49
N SER A 497 -13.37 6.94 0.23
CA SER A 497 -14.78 7.07 -0.18
C SER A 497 -15.61 5.80 0.06
N THR A 498 -14.96 4.66 0.28
CA THR A 498 -15.61 3.35 0.52
C THR A 498 -15.38 2.79 1.92
N ALA A 499 -14.55 3.42 2.76
CA ALA A 499 -14.29 3.00 4.12
C ALA A 499 -13.96 4.21 5.00
N TRP A 500 -14.93 4.65 5.80
CA TRP A 500 -14.81 5.88 6.58
C TRP A 500 -15.53 5.78 7.93
N GLY A 501 -15.01 6.42 8.97
CA GLY A 501 -15.58 6.43 10.31
C GLY A 501 -15.90 7.84 10.82
N VAL A 502 -17.00 7.99 11.53
CA VAL A 502 -17.42 9.22 12.21
C VAL A 502 -17.64 8.98 13.69
N PHE A 503 -17.15 9.90 14.53
CA PHE A 503 -17.10 9.71 15.98
C PHE A 503 -17.69 10.91 16.72
N GLY A 504 -18.59 10.65 17.68
CA GLY A 504 -19.15 11.69 18.53
C GLY A 504 -20.03 12.70 17.79
N GLY A 505 -19.84 13.98 18.09
CA GLY A 505 -20.60 15.09 17.52
C GLY A 505 -21.88 15.43 18.27
N ALA A 506 -22.74 16.25 17.69
CA ALA A 506 -24.06 16.59 18.20
C ALA A 506 -25.15 15.80 17.46
N ARG A 507 -26.04 15.08 18.24
CA ARG A 507 -27.09 14.17 17.72
C ARG A 507 -28.38 14.19 18.58
N PRO A 508 -29.16 15.21 18.74
CA PRO A 508 -28.98 16.65 18.88
C PRO A 508 -28.22 17.11 20.12
N GLY A 509 -27.86 16.22 21.04
CA GLY A 509 -26.97 16.48 22.18
C GLY A 509 -25.56 16.00 21.93
N VAL A 510 -24.60 16.30 22.81
CA VAL A 510 -23.22 15.79 22.73
C VAL A 510 -23.25 14.27 22.78
N SER A 511 -22.58 13.61 21.85
CA SER A 511 -22.65 12.16 21.64
C SER A 511 -21.29 11.49 21.75
N ALA A 512 -21.30 10.21 22.17
CA ALA A 512 -20.15 9.31 22.09
C ALA A 512 -20.30 8.30 20.94
N ALA A 513 -21.44 8.30 20.24
CA ALA A 513 -21.75 7.30 19.21
C ALA A 513 -20.78 7.38 18.04
N CYS A 514 -20.41 6.20 17.53
CA CYS A 514 -19.55 6.05 16.35
C CYS A 514 -20.27 5.24 15.28
N GLU A 515 -20.05 5.60 14.03
CA GLU A 515 -20.59 4.88 12.88
C GLU A 515 -19.50 4.71 11.81
N GLU A 516 -19.55 3.57 11.11
CA GLU A 516 -18.63 3.25 10.01
C GLU A 516 -19.37 3.07 8.70
N TRP A 517 -18.79 3.64 7.64
CA TRP A 517 -19.21 3.55 6.26
C TRP A 517 -18.44 2.45 5.53
N ASN A 518 -19.14 1.57 4.82
CA ASN A 518 -18.55 0.45 4.07
C ASN A 518 -18.61 0.64 2.54
N GLY A 519 -18.87 1.85 2.05
CA GLY A 519 -19.08 2.14 0.63
C GLY A 519 -20.54 2.07 0.19
N THR A 520 -21.46 1.56 1.03
CA THR A 520 -22.88 1.39 0.67
C THR A 520 -23.81 1.78 1.82
N SER A 521 -23.46 1.49 3.04
CA SER A 521 -24.30 1.71 4.24
C SER A 521 -23.46 2.04 5.48
N TRP A 522 -24.11 2.65 6.46
CA TRP A 522 -23.53 2.95 7.76
C TRP A 522 -23.90 1.88 8.79
N SER A 523 -22.95 1.55 9.64
CA SER A 523 -23.12 0.61 10.77
C SER A 523 -22.64 1.27 12.06
N ALA A 524 -23.44 1.13 13.14
CA ALA A 524 -23.02 1.56 14.46
C ALA A 524 -21.90 0.68 14.98
N VAL A 525 -20.86 1.30 15.55
CA VAL A 525 -19.73 0.62 16.16
C VAL A 525 -19.52 1.06 17.61
N ALA A 526 -18.47 0.57 18.29
CA ALA A 526 -18.21 0.88 19.69
C ALA A 526 -18.11 2.39 19.94
N SER A 527 -18.87 2.88 20.90
CA SER A 527 -18.88 4.28 21.27
C SER A 527 -17.61 4.70 22.01
N MET A 528 -17.21 5.97 21.88
CA MET A 528 -16.16 6.57 22.70
C MET A 528 -16.51 6.49 24.19
N ALA A 529 -15.49 6.45 25.05
CA ALA A 529 -15.68 6.45 26.52
C ALA A 529 -16.35 7.75 27.03
N THR A 530 -16.14 8.87 26.33
CA THR A 530 -16.67 10.19 26.69
C THR A 530 -17.34 10.83 25.49
N ALA A 531 -18.57 11.31 25.67
CA ALA A 531 -19.28 12.07 24.64
C ALA A 531 -18.55 13.39 24.33
N ARG A 532 -18.34 13.70 23.06
CA ARG A 532 -17.56 14.86 22.58
C ARG A 532 -18.16 15.44 21.31
N GLN A 533 -18.02 16.75 21.12
CA GLN A 533 -18.34 17.44 19.87
C GLN A 533 -17.25 18.45 19.52
N ALA A 534 -17.23 18.95 18.29
CA ALA A 534 -16.22 19.87 17.76
C ALA A 534 -14.77 19.35 17.95
N VAL A 535 -14.57 18.08 17.67
CA VAL A 535 -13.32 17.33 17.88
C VAL A 535 -12.49 17.33 16.60
N GLY A 536 -11.16 17.44 16.74
CA GLY A 536 -10.22 17.08 15.69
C GLY A 536 -10.16 15.55 15.54
N GLY A 537 -10.04 15.05 14.33
CA GLY A 537 -9.98 13.61 14.04
C GLY A 537 -8.84 13.24 13.11
N GLY A 538 -8.34 12.02 13.24
CA GLY A 538 -7.30 11.47 12.38
C GLY A 538 -7.43 9.96 12.27
N GLY A 539 -6.63 9.36 11.40
CA GLY A 539 -6.58 7.91 11.24
C GLY A 539 -7.56 7.35 10.22
N THR A 540 -7.64 6.02 10.20
CA THR A 540 -8.52 5.22 9.34
C THR A 540 -9.73 4.71 10.12
N THR A 541 -10.65 4.02 9.45
CA THR A 541 -11.77 3.31 10.09
C THR A 541 -11.31 2.33 11.18
N LEU A 542 -10.16 1.71 11.00
CA LEU A 542 -9.60 0.68 11.89
C LEU A 542 -8.75 1.27 13.03
N ALA A 543 -8.26 2.50 12.89
CA ALA A 543 -7.36 3.15 13.82
C ALA A 543 -7.63 4.65 13.83
N GLY A 544 -8.70 5.06 14.51
CA GLY A 544 -9.13 6.45 14.64
C GLY A 544 -8.54 7.14 15.86
N LEU A 545 -8.27 8.45 15.73
CA LEU A 545 -7.88 9.34 16.81
C LEU A 545 -8.91 10.46 16.94
N ALA A 546 -9.37 10.74 18.14
CA ALA A 546 -10.20 11.89 18.46
C ALA A 546 -9.48 12.78 19.50
N SER A 547 -9.09 13.97 19.10
CA SER A 547 -8.35 14.92 19.93
C SER A 547 -9.08 16.26 20.04
N CYS A 548 -8.90 16.96 21.13
CA CYS A 548 -9.63 18.19 21.47
C CYS A 548 -11.15 17.97 21.62
N SER A 549 -11.83 18.78 22.35
CA SER A 549 -13.29 18.82 22.33
C SER A 549 -13.82 20.04 23.07
N ASN A 550 -14.98 20.51 22.67
CA ASN A 550 -15.84 21.32 23.50
C ASN A 550 -16.58 20.37 24.47
N CYS A 551 -15.88 19.90 25.50
CA CYS A 551 -16.53 19.27 26.63
C CYS A 551 -17.03 20.43 27.50
N LEU A 552 -18.32 20.69 27.52
CA LEU A 552 -18.92 21.48 28.59
C LEU A 552 -18.67 20.67 29.87
N LEU A 553 -17.61 21.05 30.57
CA LEU A 553 -17.35 20.63 31.93
C LEU A 553 -18.54 21.02 32.82
N TYR A 554 -19.49 20.13 32.93
CA TYR A 554 -20.27 20.10 34.14
C TYR A 554 -19.42 19.41 35.20
N THR A 555 -18.87 20.23 36.08
CA THR A 555 -18.12 19.88 37.26
C THR A 555 -18.92 18.94 38.15
N SER A 556 -18.66 17.67 38.04
CA SER A 556 -18.64 16.80 39.19
C SER A 556 -17.22 16.28 39.30
N PRO A 557 -16.47 16.61 40.37
CA PRO A 557 -15.11 16.15 40.52
C PRO A 557 -15.12 14.60 40.50
N SER A 558 -14.26 14.04 39.66
CA SER A 558 -14.00 12.61 39.66
C SER A 558 -13.66 12.15 41.08
N PRO A 559 -14.08 10.96 41.53
CA PRO A 559 -13.70 10.44 42.84
C PRO A 559 -12.19 10.42 43.11
N ARG A 560 -11.35 10.52 42.07
CA ARG A 560 -9.89 10.63 42.20
C ARG A 560 -9.40 12.03 42.63
N ASP A 561 -10.17 13.07 42.37
CA ASP A 561 -9.78 14.46 42.75
C ASP A 561 -10.06 14.78 44.23
N ARG A 562 -10.80 13.88 44.92
CA ARG A 562 -11.06 14.02 46.36
C ARG A 562 -9.97 13.44 47.28
N GLN A 563 -8.92 12.83 46.71
CA GLN A 563 -7.81 12.26 47.50
C GLN A 563 -6.57 13.14 47.53
N LYS A 564 -6.60 14.37 47.00
CA LYS A 564 -5.49 15.31 47.02
C LYS A 564 -5.87 16.68 47.60
N SER A 565 -6.67 16.71 48.65
CA SER A 565 -6.85 17.87 49.50
C SER A 565 -6.56 17.52 50.95
#